data_b696e4658763fe87920342589704efa8
#
_entry.id   b696e4658763fe87920342589704efa8
#
_cell.length_a   1.000
_cell.length_b   1.000
_cell.length_c   1.000
_cell.angle_alpha   90.00
_cell.angle_beta   90.00
_cell.angle_gamma   90.00
#
_symmetry.space_group_name_H-M   'P 1'
#
loop_
_entity.id
_entity.type
_entity.pdbx_description
1 polymer ?
#
loop_
_entity_poly.entity_id
_entity_poly.type
_entity_poly.pdbx_seq_one_letter_code
_entity_poly.pdbx_strand_id
1 'polypeptide(L)'
;MSQVAIELPYVFTQAAVYGIIVYAMIGFEWTVAKFFWYLFFMYFTLLYFTFYGMMTVAVTPNHHIASIIASSFYQIWNLFSGFIIPRPVSFCHFSCAGFQVYKYITITNSFFVCFLFFLGKKQRIPVWWRWYYWACPMAWTLYGLVVSQFGDIKELLDDSDETVEAYVSRYFGFKHDFLGVVAVVVAGIAVLFAFIFAVSIKVFNFQRR
;
A
#
# COMPACT_ATOMS: atom_id res chain seq x y z
N MET A 1 7.99 13.35 -20.82
CA MET A 1 6.89 12.51 -21.34
C MET A 1 7.39 11.14 -21.84
N SER A 2 8.48 11.07 -22.60
CA SER A 2 9.02 9.78 -23.09
C SER A 2 9.42 8.80 -21.98
N GLN A 3 9.99 9.25 -20.87
CA GLN A 3 10.37 8.39 -19.73
C GLN A 3 9.15 7.68 -19.11
N VAL A 4 8.06 8.40 -18.86
CA VAL A 4 6.82 7.80 -18.33
C VAL A 4 6.28 6.71 -19.26
N ALA A 5 6.34 6.92 -20.58
CA ALA A 5 5.85 5.95 -21.56
C ALA A 5 6.72 4.67 -21.63
N ILE A 6 8.03 4.80 -21.37
CA ILE A 6 8.95 3.65 -21.34
C ILE A 6 8.79 2.83 -20.05
N GLU A 7 8.49 3.49 -18.92
CA GLU A 7 8.30 2.82 -17.64
C GLU A 7 7.04 1.94 -17.59
N LEU A 8 5.97 2.31 -18.30
CA LEU A 8 4.72 1.56 -18.30
C LEU A 8 4.88 0.07 -18.70
N PRO A 9 5.46 -0.28 -19.88
CA PRO A 9 5.65 -1.68 -20.26
C PRO A 9 6.67 -2.40 -19.38
N TYR A 10 7.69 -1.69 -18.90
CA TYR A 10 8.68 -2.25 -18.00
C TYR A 10 8.06 -2.70 -16.67
N VAL A 11 7.31 -1.80 -16.02
CA VAL A 11 6.60 -2.10 -14.78
C VAL A 11 5.54 -3.17 -14.98
N PHE A 12 4.88 -3.21 -16.15
CA PHE A 12 3.92 -4.27 -16.47
C PHE A 12 4.58 -5.65 -16.53
N THR A 13 5.71 -5.77 -17.22
CA THR A 13 6.46 -7.03 -17.30
C THR A 13 6.93 -7.47 -15.90
N GLN A 14 7.46 -6.53 -15.11
CA GLN A 14 7.88 -6.79 -13.74
C GLN A 14 6.72 -7.26 -12.86
N ALA A 15 5.57 -6.58 -12.93
CA ALA A 15 4.36 -6.93 -12.18
C ALA A 15 3.84 -8.33 -12.59
N ALA A 16 3.86 -8.65 -13.87
CA ALA A 16 3.40 -9.95 -14.37
C ALA A 16 4.28 -11.09 -13.87
N VAL A 17 5.61 -10.99 -14.03
CA VAL A 17 6.55 -12.02 -13.57
C VAL A 17 6.46 -12.21 -12.06
N TYR A 18 6.55 -11.11 -11.31
CA TYR A 18 6.46 -11.16 -9.85
C TYR A 18 5.11 -11.67 -9.38
N GLY A 19 4.02 -11.19 -9.98
CA GLY A 19 2.65 -11.58 -9.65
C GLY A 19 2.40 -13.07 -9.84
N ILE A 20 2.86 -13.67 -10.95
CA ILE A 20 2.73 -15.11 -11.20
C ILE A 20 3.46 -15.92 -10.13
N ILE A 21 4.71 -15.56 -9.83
CA ILE A 21 5.52 -16.28 -8.84
C ILE A 21 4.86 -16.21 -7.45
N VAL A 22 4.50 -15.02 -7.00
CA VAL A 22 3.91 -14.81 -5.66
C VAL A 22 2.54 -15.47 -5.56
N TYR A 23 1.70 -15.38 -6.59
CA TYR A 23 0.38 -16.00 -6.62
C TYR A 23 0.46 -17.52 -6.49
N ALA A 24 1.42 -18.14 -7.20
CA ALA A 24 1.69 -19.57 -7.11
C ALA A 24 2.24 -19.99 -5.73
N MET A 25 3.12 -19.16 -5.12
CA MET A 25 3.71 -19.46 -3.82
C MET A 25 2.73 -19.36 -2.65
N ILE A 26 1.79 -18.42 -2.70
CA ILE A 26 0.78 -18.24 -1.65
C ILE A 26 -0.30 -19.33 -1.73
N GLY A 27 -0.51 -19.92 -2.91
CA GLY A 27 -1.52 -20.96 -3.10
C GLY A 27 -2.95 -20.42 -3.17
N PHE A 28 -3.13 -19.21 -3.70
CA PHE A 28 -4.47 -18.67 -3.95
C PHE A 28 -5.27 -19.54 -4.93
N GLU A 29 -6.60 -19.46 -4.86
CA GLU A 29 -7.47 -20.13 -5.81
C GLU A 29 -7.21 -19.67 -7.25
N TRP A 30 -6.92 -20.61 -8.15
CA TRP A 30 -6.66 -20.34 -9.58
C TRP A 30 -7.95 -19.99 -10.35
N THR A 31 -8.59 -18.90 -9.95
CA THR A 31 -9.72 -18.32 -10.68
C THR A 31 -9.21 -17.17 -11.53
N VAL A 32 -9.51 -17.20 -12.83
CA VAL A 32 -9.04 -16.20 -13.81
C VAL A 32 -9.38 -14.79 -13.38
N ALA A 33 -10.59 -14.55 -12.87
CA ALA A 33 -11.04 -13.25 -12.41
C ALA A 33 -10.22 -12.75 -11.19
N LYS A 34 -9.99 -13.61 -10.18
CA LYS A 34 -9.20 -13.27 -8.98
C LYS A 34 -7.74 -12.97 -9.34
N PHE A 35 -7.16 -13.75 -10.27
CA PHE A 35 -5.80 -13.54 -10.74
C PHE A 35 -5.64 -12.19 -11.47
N PHE A 36 -6.58 -11.82 -12.35
CA PHE A 36 -6.53 -10.53 -13.05
C PHE A 36 -6.71 -9.35 -12.10
N TRP A 37 -7.59 -9.43 -11.10
CA TRP A 37 -7.73 -8.41 -10.06
C TRP A 37 -6.44 -8.26 -9.24
N TYR A 38 -5.82 -9.37 -8.86
CA TYR A 38 -4.55 -9.36 -8.17
C TYR A 38 -3.45 -8.69 -9.00
N LEU A 39 -3.31 -9.08 -10.27
CA LEU A 39 -2.34 -8.51 -11.19
C LEU A 39 -2.58 -7.00 -11.41
N PHE A 40 -3.83 -6.59 -11.53
CA PHE A 40 -4.23 -5.19 -11.65
C PHE A 40 -3.75 -4.37 -10.45
N PHE A 41 -4.08 -4.79 -9.23
CA PHE A 41 -3.65 -4.07 -8.04
C PHE A 41 -2.14 -4.05 -7.87
N MET A 42 -1.45 -5.16 -8.16
CA MET A 42 0.01 -5.23 -8.13
C MET A 42 0.67 -4.31 -9.14
N TYR A 43 0.16 -4.28 -10.36
CA TYR A 43 0.66 -3.40 -11.42
C TYR A 43 0.54 -1.92 -11.04
N PHE A 44 -0.65 -1.48 -10.63
CA PHE A 44 -0.86 -0.09 -10.24
C PHE A 44 -0.08 0.30 -8.98
N THR A 45 0.13 -0.63 -8.06
CA THR A 45 0.97 -0.42 -6.89
C THR A 45 2.42 -0.14 -7.27
N LEU A 46 3.01 -0.97 -8.10
CA LEU A 46 4.37 -0.76 -8.59
C LEU A 46 4.46 0.55 -9.40
N LEU A 47 3.44 0.82 -10.21
CA LEU A 47 3.39 2.01 -11.05
C LEU A 47 3.37 3.31 -10.22
N TYR A 48 2.48 3.43 -9.22
CA TYR A 48 2.45 4.65 -8.43
C TYR A 48 3.69 4.81 -7.53
N PHE A 49 4.32 3.71 -7.08
CA PHE A 49 5.60 3.80 -6.38
C PHE A 49 6.73 4.27 -7.30
N THR A 50 6.78 3.79 -8.53
CA THR A 50 7.75 4.24 -9.54
C THR A 50 7.57 5.75 -9.80
N PHE A 51 6.36 6.19 -10.04
CA PHE A 51 6.08 7.62 -10.27
C PHE A 51 6.35 8.48 -9.04
N TYR A 52 6.08 7.98 -7.85
CA TYR A 52 6.43 8.65 -6.60
C TYR A 52 7.96 8.81 -6.46
N GLY A 53 8.72 7.74 -6.74
CA GLY A 53 10.19 7.80 -6.74
C GLY A 53 10.73 8.82 -7.75
N MET A 54 10.22 8.83 -8.98
CA MET A 54 10.59 9.81 -9.99
C MET A 54 10.22 11.24 -9.58
N MET A 55 9.05 11.44 -8.97
CA MET A 55 8.59 12.72 -8.45
C MET A 55 9.53 13.27 -7.37
N THR A 56 9.92 12.45 -6.40
CA THR A 56 10.81 12.87 -5.31
C THR A 56 12.19 13.30 -5.83
N VAL A 57 12.73 12.59 -6.81
CA VAL A 57 13.99 12.95 -7.47
C VAL A 57 13.85 14.25 -8.28
N ALA A 58 12.71 14.47 -8.92
CA ALA A 58 12.48 15.68 -9.71
C ALA A 58 12.32 16.95 -8.86
N VAL A 59 11.80 16.82 -7.64
CA VAL A 59 11.56 17.94 -6.71
C VAL A 59 12.81 18.31 -5.91
N THR A 60 13.70 17.36 -5.65
CA THR A 60 14.87 17.58 -4.79
C THR A 60 16.15 17.83 -5.59
N PRO A 61 17.00 18.79 -5.18
CA PRO A 61 18.24 19.09 -5.86
C PRO A 61 19.32 18.00 -5.67
N ASN A 62 19.25 17.21 -4.58
CA ASN A 62 20.22 16.20 -4.21
C ASN A 62 19.59 14.81 -4.15
N HIS A 63 20.20 13.84 -4.81
CA HIS A 63 19.75 12.45 -4.84
C HIS A 63 19.68 11.80 -3.44
N HIS A 64 20.63 12.13 -2.56
CA HIS A 64 20.63 11.63 -1.17
C HIS A 64 19.43 12.15 -0.38
N ILE A 65 19.07 13.42 -0.53
CA ILE A 65 17.90 14.02 0.12
C ILE A 65 16.62 13.39 -0.43
N ALA A 66 16.53 13.18 -1.74
CA ALA A 66 15.41 12.49 -2.37
C ALA A 66 15.17 11.11 -1.77
N SER A 67 16.22 10.33 -1.59
CA SER A 67 16.15 8.99 -1.01
C SER A 67 15.64 9.00 0.44
N ILE A 68 16.11 9.94 1.28
CA ILE A 68 15.68 10.08 2.67
C ILE A 68 14.19 10.46 2.74
N ILE A 69 13.75 11.42 1.93
CA ILE A 69 12.35 11.84 1.87
C ILE A 69 11.47 10.69 1.38
N ALA A 70 11.86 10.03 0.29
CA ALA A 70 11.11 8.92 -0.29
C ALA A 70 10.93 7.78 0.71
N SER A 71 12.00 7.38 1.40
CA SER A 71 11.95 6.31 2.39
C SER A 71 11.10 6.68 3.61
N SER A 72 11.15 7.93 4.07
CA SER A 72 10.34 8.40 5.20
C SER A 72 8.84 8.32 4.91
N PHE A 73 8.39 8.81 3.76
CA PHE A 73 6.98 8.71 3.35
C PHE A 73 6.54 7.26 3.12
N TYR A 74 7.40 6.43 2.53
CA TYR A 74 7.13 5.02 2.34
C TYR A 74 6.86 4.31 3.68
N GLN A 75 7.66 4.59 4.71
CA GLN A 75 7.47 4.04 6.05
C GLN A 75 6.14 4.48 6.67
N ILE A 76 5.79 5.76 6.53
CA ILE A 76 4.52 6.29 7.03
C ILE A 76 3.34 5.62 6.31
N TRP A 77 3.40 5.45 4.99
CA TRP A 77 2.34 4.77 4.24
C TRP A 77 2.16 3.31 4.65
N ASN A 78 3.27 2.58 4.87
CA ASN A 78 3.18 1.20 5.36
C ASN A 78 2.54 1.11 6.74
N LEU A 79 2.85 2.06 7.64
CA LEU A 79 2.25 2.09 8.98
C LEU A 79 0.73 2.27 8.93
N PHE A 80 0.25 3.20 8.10
CA PHE A 80 -1.17 3.51 7.95
C PHE A 80 -1.89 2.67 6.88
N SER A 81 -1.25 1.64 6.33
CA SER A 81 -1.87 0.77 5.32
C SER A 81 -3.11 0.02 5.83
N GLY A 82 -3.29 -0.09 7.13
CA GLY A 82 -4.36 -0.87 7.75
C GLY A 82 -3.97 -2.31 8.07
N PHE A 83 -2.78 -2.76 7.63
CA PHE A 83 -2.25 -4.07 7.99
C PHE A 83 -1.66 -4.08 9.40
N ILE A 84 -0.84 -3.07 9.72
CA ILE A 84 -0.20 -2.95 11.04
C ILE A 84 -1.19 -2.40 12.08
N ILE A 85 -2.03 -1.42 11.69
CA ILE A 85 -3.04 -0.80 12.56
C ILE A 85 -4.41 -0.95 11.91
N PRO A 86 -5.16 -2.04 12.17
CA PRO A 86 -6.48 -2.24 11.60
C PRO A 86 -7.51 -1.25 12.17
N ARG A 87 -8.54 -0.93 11.39
CA ARG A 87 -9.58 0.05 11.75
C ARG A 87 -10.42 -0.32 12.97
N PRO A 88 -11.00 -1.53 13.06
CA PRO A 88 -11.73 -1.98 14.22
C PRO A 88 -10.78 -2.77 15.12
N VAL A 89 -10.23 -2.13 16.15
CA VAL A 89 -9.26 -2.78 17.04
C VAL A 89 -9.98 -3.65 18.05
N SER A 90 -9.89 -4.97 17.89
CA SER A 90 -10.02 -5.92 18.98
C SER A 90 -8.62 -6.26 19.50
N PHE A 91 -8.39 -5.93 20.73
CA PHE A 91 -7.13 -5.50 21.34
C PHE A 91 -6.18 -6.62 21.78
N CYS A 92 -6.58 -7.89 21.78
CA CYS A 92 -5.84 -8.93 22.49
C CYS A 92 -4.68 -9.58 21.72
N HIS A 93 -4.67 -9.53 20.37
CA HIS A 93 -3.70 -10.28 19.56
C HIS A 93 -2.47 -9.49 19.09
N PHE A 94 -2.52 -8.16 19.16
CA PHE A 94 -1.48 -7.29 18.58
C PHE A 94 -0.18 -7.21 19.39
N SER A 95 -0.20 -7.57 20.67
CA SER A 95 0.96 -7.38 21.56
C SER A 95 2.17 -8.25 21.19
N CYS A 96 1.96 -9.43 20.60
CA CYS A 96 3.07 -10.33 20.26
C CYS A 96 3.64 -10.13 18.86
N ALA A 97 2.80 -9.83 17.86
CA ALA A 97 3.26 -9.64 16.47
C ALA A 97 3.99 -8.29 16.30
N GLY A 98 3.53 -7.24 16.97
CA GLY A 98 4.15 -5.91 16.90
C GLY A 98 5.59 -5.87 17.42
N PHE A 99 5.92 -6.70 18.39
CA PHE A 99 7.27 -6.72 18.99
C PHE A 99 8.35 -7.31 18.05
N GLN A 100 7.99 -8.26 17.21
CA GLN A 100 8.92 -8.86 16.24
C GLN A 100 9.23 -7.90 15.09
N VAL A 101 8.23 -7.21 14.57
CA VAL A 101 8.38 -6.20 13.50
C VAL A 101 9.18 -4.99 14.04
N TYR A 102 9.02 -4.64 15.31
CA TYR A 102 9.75 -3.56 15.98
C TYR A 102 11.27 -3.74 15.92
N LYS A 103 11.78 -4.95 16.10
CA LYS A 103 13.21 -5.26 16.11
C LYS A 103 13.88 -5.04 14.75
N TYR A 104 13.15 -5.25 13.64
CA TYR A 104 13.64 -5.05 12.28
C TYR A 104 13.64 -3.58 11.84
N ILE A 105 12.64 -2.82 12.27
CA ILE A 105 12.45 -1.40 11.90
C ILE A 105 13.40 -0.47 12.68
N THR A 106 13.81 -0.87 13.88
CA THR A 106 14.67 -0.06 14.77
C THR A 106 16.06 0.24 14.18
N ILE A 107 16.50 -0.57 13.22
CA ILE A 107 17.83 -0.41 12.60
C ILE A 107 17.85 0.70 11.54
N THR A 108 16.69 1.09 10.97
CA THR A 108 16.67 1.91 9.76
C THR A 108 16.31 3.38 9.96
N ASN A 109 15.57 3.78 11.01
CA ASN A 109 15.25 5.20 11.25
C ASN A 109 14.77 5.50 12.69
N SER A 110 15.61 6.16 13.50
CA SER A 110 15.27 6.60 14.87
C SER A 110 14.02 7.50 14.95
N PHE A 111 13.72 8.28 13.92
CA PHE A 111 12.55 9.16 13.88
C PHE A 111 11.24 8.36 13.79
N PHE A 112 11.23 7.29 13.00
CA PHE A 112 10.07 6.43 12.83
C PHE A 112 9.75 5.64 14.11
N VAL A 113 10.79 5.20 14.83
CA VAL A 113 10.64 4.52 16.13
C VAL A 113 10.03 5.44 17.17
N CYS A 114 10.46 6.70 17.22
CA CYS A 114 9.91 7.71 18.14
C CYS A 114 8.43 7.98 17.84
N PHE A 115 8.05 8.04 16.56
CA PHE A 115 6.67 8.23 16.11
C PHE A 115 5.79 7.02 16.45
N LEU A 116 6.30 5.79 16.24
CA LEU A 116 5.63 4.55 16.66
C LEU A 116 5.44 4.47 18.18
N PHE A 117 6.44 4.88 18.95
CA PHE A 117 6.36 4.91 20.41
C PHE A 117 5.30 5.90 20.90
N PHE A 118 5.14 7.03 20.22
CA PHE A 118 4.09 8.01 20.50
C PHE A 118 2.68 7.47 20.18
N LEU A 119 2.53 6.71 19.10
CA LEU A 119 1.27 6.05 18.73
C LEU A 119 0.95 4.83 19.62
N GLY A 120 1.98 4.12 20.09
CA GLY A 120 1.82 2.89 20.89
C GLY A 120 1.18 3.09 22.25
N LYS A 121 1.15 4.32 22.78
CA LYS A 121 0.47 4.63 24.04
C LYS A 121 -1.06 4.79 23.94
N LYS A 122 -1.60 4.99 22.72
CA LYS A 122 -3.05 5.08 22.50
C LYS A 122 -3.43 4.23 21.28
N GLN A 123 -3.90 3.07 21.56
CA GLN A 123 -4.27 1.97 20.68
C GLN A 123 -5.43 2.26 19.70
N ARG A 124 -5.68 3.50 19.34
CA ARG A 124 -6.62 3.92 18.29
C ARG A 124 -5.98 5.03 17.50
N ILE A 125 -6.13 4.97 16.17
CA ILE A 125 -5.79 6.12 15.33
C ILE A 125 -6.58 7.33 15.87
N PRO A 126 -5.91 8.40 16.33
CA PRO A 126 -6.59 9.59 16.79
C PRO A 126 -7.58 10.08 15.74
N VAL A 127 -8.74 10.60 16.14
CA VAL A 127 -9.80 11.04 15.22
C VAL A 127 -9.29 12.02 14.16
N TRP A 128 -8.32 12.87 14.54
CA TRP A 128 -7.68 13.85 13.67
C TRP A 128 -6.70 13.27 12.64
N TRP A 129 -6.28 11.96 12.77
CA TRP A 129 -5.47 11.24 11.78
C TRP A 129 -6.28 10.32 10.86
N ARG A 130 -7.60 10.15 11.09
CA ARG A 130 -8.45 9.28 10.27
C ARG A 130 -8.51 9.68 8.80
N TRP A 131 -8.43 10.99 8.51
CA TRP A 131 -8.38 11.48 7.14
C TRP A 131 -7.14 10.99 6.39
N TYR A 132 -6.00 10.85 7.10
CA TYR A 132 -4.75 10.38 6.51
C TYR A 132 -4.84 8.92 6.03
N TYR A 133 -5.58 8.07 6.72
CA TYR A 133 -5.84 6.70 6.28
C TYR A 133 -6.48 6.68 4.87
N TRP A 134 -7.46 7.56 4.62
CA TRP A 134 -8.11 7.67 3.32
C TRP A 134 -7.20 8.28 2.24
N ALA A 135 -6.24 9.10 2.62
CA ALA A 135 -5.24 9.67 1.73
C ALA A 135 -4.08 8.70 1.45
N CYS A 136 -3.95 7.61 2.21
CA CYS A 136 -2.85 6.66 2.09
C CYS A 136 -3.06 5.70 0.91
N PRO A 137 -2.21 5.71 -0.14
CA PRO A 137 -2.37 4.85 -1.30
C PRO A 137 -2.26 3.35 -0.95
N MET A 138 -1.40 3.01 0.02
CA MET A 138 -1.22 1.63 0.47
C MET A 138 -2.48 1.04 1.11
N ALA A 139 -3.29 1.85 1.81
CA ALA A 139 -4.54 1.38 2.40
C ALA A 139 -5.54 0.92 1.34
N TRP A 140 -5.63 1.66 0.23
CA TRP A 140 -6.48 1.30 -0.90
C TRP A 140 -5.99 0.05 -1.63
N THR A 141 -4.67 -0.07 -1.82
CA THR A 141 -4.08 -1.28 -2.42
C THR A 141 -4.35 -2.51 -1.57
N LEU A 142 -4.13 -2.42 -0.26
CA LEU A 142 -4.42 -3.53 0.66
C LEU A 142 -5.91 -3.89 0.64
N TYR A 143 -6.78 -2.88 0.64
CA TYR A 143 -8.22 -3.10 0.49
C TYR A 143 -8.53 -3.91 -0.77
N GLY A 144 -8.02 -3.48 -1.92
CA GLY A 144 -8.24 -4.15 -3.20
C GLY A 144 -7.70 -5.58 -3.22
N LEU A 145 -6.47 -5.81 -2.73
CA LEU A 145 -5.86 -7.13 -2.69
C LEU A 145 -6.63 -8.09 -1.78
N VAL A 146 -6.96 -7.69 -0.56
CA VAL A 146 -7.68 -8.56 0.39
C VAL A 146 -9.07 -8.89 -0.11
N VAL A 147 -9.83 -7.89 -0.57
CA VAL A 147 -11.20 -8.11 -1.03
C VAL A 147 -11.26 -8.91 -2.33
N SER A 148 -10.29 -8.71 -3.23
CA SER A 148 -10.26 -9.47 -4.49
C SER A 148 -9.99 -10.96 -4.30
N GLN A 149 -9.32 -11.34 -3.22
CA GLN A 149 -8.98 -12.74 -2.94
C GLN A 149 -9.95 -13.41 -1.95
N PHE A 150 -10.36 -12.68 -0.91
CA PHE A 150 -11.11 -13.23 0.22
C PHE A 150 -12.55 -12.72 0.33
N GLY A 151 -12.94 -11.71 -0.43
CA GLY A 151 -14.26 -11.09 -0.35
C GLY A 151 -15.44 -11.95 -0.79
N ASP A 152 -15.19 -13.03 -1.53
CA ASP A 152 -16.23 -13.96 -2.05
C ASP A 152 -16.27 -15.28 -1.30
N ILE A 153 -15.35 -15.53 -0.36
CA ILE A 153 -15.23 -16.83 0.28
C ILE A 153 -16.23 -16.93 1.42
N LYS A 154 -17.23 -17.82 1.25
CA LYS A 154 -18.26 -18.12 2.26
C LYS A 154 -17.94 -19.34 3.11
N GLU A 155 -16.73 -19.87 3.01
CA GLU A 155 -16.29 -20.98 3.85
C GLU A 155 -16.17 -20.54 5.31
N LEU A 156 -16.46 -21.49 6.23
CA LEU A 156 -16.30 -21.26 7.65
C LEU A 156 -14.80 -21.32 8.01
N LEU A 157 -14.37 -20.45 8.89
CA LEU A 157 -13.01 -20.49 9.43
C LEU A 157 -12.90 -21.71 10.37
N ASP A 158 -11.82 -22.50 10.26
CA ASP A 158 -11.62 -23.76 10.98
C ASP A 158 -11.78 -23.67 12.51
N ASP A 159 -11.60 -22.48 13.10
CA ASP A 159 -11.68 -22.25 14.55
C ASP A 159 -12.89 -21.39 14.99
N SER A 160 -13.80 -21.03 14.10
CA SER A 160 -14.94 -20.15 14.43
C SER A 160 -16.16 -20.40 13.54
N ASP A 161 -17.36 -20.24 14.08
CA ASP A 161 -18.64 -20.28 13.32
C ASP A 161 -18.82 -19.08 12.38
N GLU A 162 -17.76 -18.37 12.03
CA GLU A 162 -17.78 -17.16 11.20
C GLU A 162 -17.24 -17.44 9.80
N THR A 163 -17.90 -16.90 8.77
CA THR A 163 -17.40 -17.01 7.39
C THR A 163 -16.20 -16.08 7.15
N VAL A 164 -15.31 -16.45 6.22
CA VAL A 164 -14.14 -15.62 5.84
C VAL A 164 -14.56 -14.21 5.43
N GLU A 165 -15.63 -14.08 4.65
CA GLU A 165 -16.22 -12.78 4.26
C GLU A 165 -16.62 -11.94 5.48
N ALA A 166 -17.31 -12.54 6.45
CA ALA A 166 -17.73 -11.86 7.67
C ALA A 166 -16.54 -11.42 8.53
N TYR A 167 -15.53 -12.27 8.63
CA TYR A 167 -14.28 -11.97 9.33
C TYR A 167 -13.55 -10.78 8.70
N VAL A 168 -13.36 -10.76 7.37
CA VAL A 168 -12.71 -9.66 6.63
C VAL A 168 -13.49 -8.36 6.80
N SER A 169 -14.82 -8.42 6.71
CA SER A 169 -15.69 -7.26 6.93
C SER A 169 -15.61 -6.73 8.37
N ARG A 170 -15.56 -7.61 9.36
CA ARG A 170 -15.45 -7.22 10.78
C ARG A 170 -14.05 -6.69 11.13
N TYR A 171 -13.00 -7.38 10.68
CA TYR A 171 -11.63 -7.07 11.07
C TYR A 171 -11.07 -5.86 10.32
N PHE A 172 -11.24 -5.81 9.01
CA PHE A 172 -10.72 -4.72 8.17
C PHE A 172 -11.78 -3.66 7.86
N GLY A 173 -13.07 -3.97 8.00
CA GLY A 173 -14.17 -3.10 7.59
C GLY A 173 -14.33 -3.01 6.08
N PHE A 174 -13.85 -4.01 5.33
CA PHE A 174 -13.86 -4.05 3.87
C PHE A 174 -15.13 -4.73 3.34
N LYS A 175 -15.72 -4.16 2.28
CA LYS A 175 -16.91 -4.68 1.61
C LYS A 175 -16.60 -4.99 0.15
N HIS A 176 -17.09 -6.13 -0.35
CA HIS A 176 -16.84 -6.56 -1.73
C HIS A 176 -17.40 -5.58 -2.77
N ASP A 177 -18.56 -4.98 -2.51
CA ASP A 177 -19.22 -4.04 -3.43
C ASP A 177 -18.37 -2.80 -3.78
N PHE A 178 -17.38 -2.47 -2.93
CA PHE A 178 -16.51 -1.32 -3.11
C PHE A 178 -15.27 -1.58 -3.99
N LEU A 179 -15.06 -2.82 -4.47
CA LEU A 179 -13.87 -3.20 -5.23
C LEU A 179 -13.64 -2.32 -6.47
N GLY A 180 -14.69 -2.01 -7.22
CA GLY A 180 -14.60 -1.14 -8.40
C GLY A 180 -14.18 0.28 -8.07
N VAL A 181 -14.68 0.84 -6.97
CA VAL A 181 -14.28 2.18 -6.50
C VAL A 181 -12.83 2.20 -6.09
N VAL A 182 -12.37 1.17 -5.38
CA VAL A 182 -10.97 1.00 -4.97
C VAL A 182 -10.04 0.97 -6.18
N ALA A 183 -10.42 0.24 -7.24
CA ALA A 183 -9.64 0.16 -8.48
C ALA A 183 -9.48 1.54 -9.14
N VAL A 184 -10.57 2.32 -9.22
CA VAL A 184 -10.54 3.68 -9.77
C VAL A 184 -9.67 4.61 -8.93
N VAL A 185 -9.74 4.52 -7.60
CA VAL A 185 -8.92 5.34 -6.69
C VAL A 185 -7.43 5.01 -6.86
N VAL A 186 -7.06 3.73 -6.89
CA VAL A 186 -5.65 3.32 -7.04
C VAL A 186 -5.09 3.75 -8.39
N ALA A 187 -5.85 3.59 -9.48
CA ALA A 187 -5.48 4.09 -10.80
C ALA A 187 -5.36 5.63 -10.82
N GLY A 188 -6.30 6.33 -10.17
CA GLY A 188 -6.27 7.78 -10.02
C GLY A 188 -5.03 8.30 -9.30
N ILE A 189 -4.59 7.62 -8.24
CA ILE A 189 -3.36 7.95 -7.51
C ILE A 189 -2.13 7.82 -8.42
N ALA A 190 -2.03 6.75 -9.23
CA ALA A 190 -0.93 6.58 -10.17
C ALA A 190 -0.88 7.72 -11.21
N VAL A 191 -2.03 8.11 -11.76
CA VAL A 191 -2.14 9.24 -12.69
C VAL A 191 -1.78 10.57 -12.00
N LEU A 192 -2.20 10.76 -10.75
CA LEU A 192 -1.88 11.95 -9.96
C LEU A 192 -0.36 12.10 -9.79
N PHE A 193 0.34 11.04 -9.40
CA PHE A 193 1.80 11.09 -9.24
C PHE A 193 2.53 11.30 -10.57
N ALA A 194 2.07 10.69 -11.66
CA ALA A 194 2.60 10.94 -12.99
C ALA A 194 2.40 12.41 -13.41
N PHE A 195 1.25 12.99 -13.09
CA PHE A 195 0.97 14.40 -13.38
C PHE A 195 1.87 15.34 -12.57
N ILE A 196 2.00 15.11 -11.24
CA ILE A 196 2.89 15.90 -10.38
C ILE A 196 4.33 15.78 -10.87
N PHE A 197 4.80 14.60 -11.25
CA PHE A 197 6.12 14.40 -11.82
C PHE A 197 6.32 15.24 -13.10
N ALA A 198 5.35 15.21 -14.03
CA ALA A 198 5.42 15.98 -15.26
C ALA A 198 5.45 17.50 -15.03
N VAL A 199 4.70 17.99 -14.03
CA VAL A 199 4.71 19.40 -13.60
C VAL A 199 6.05 19.75 -12.94
N SER A 200 6.55 18.88 -12.06
CA SER A 200 7.81 19.11 -11.35
C SER A 200 9.01 19.27 -12.29
N ILE A 201 9.08 18.47 -13.35
CA ILE A 201 10.13 18.63 -14.38
C ILE A 201 10.03 19.98 -15.08
N LYS A 202 8.82 20.48 -15.32
CA LYS A 202 8.64 21.79 -15.99
C LYS A 202 8.99 22.97 -15.08
N VAL A 203 8.66 22.87 -13.79
CA VAL A 203 8.80 23.98 -12.84
C VAL A 203 10.20 24.03 -12.22
N PHE A 204 10.71 22.90 -11.77
CA PHE A 204 11.94 22.86 -10.96
C PHE A 204 13.24 22.69 -11.77
N ASN A 205 13.20 22.32 -13.02
CA ASN A 205 14.33 22.27 -14.00
C ASN A 205 15.78 22.20 -13.40
N PHE A 206 15.96 21.51 -12.26
CA PHE A 206 17.25 21.43 -11.56
C PHE A 206 18.33 20.64 -12.34
N GLN A 207 17.96 19.88 -13.35
CA GLN A 207 18.88 19.09 -14.16
C GLN A 207 19.59 19.86 -15.27
N ARG A 208 19.41 21.15 -15.36
CA ARG A 208 20.06 22.01 -16.39
C ARG A 208 21.41 22.62 -15.97
N ARG A 209 22.08 22.02 -14.99
CA ARG A 209 23.46 22.41 -14.65
C ARG A 209 24.38 21.20 -14.70
#